data_8635aa3cc773fbae5ca899ce968b3456
#
_entry.id   8635aa3cc773fbae5ca899ce968b3456
#
_cell.length_a   1.000
_cell.length_b   1.000
_cell.length_c   1.000
_cell.angle_alpha   90.00
_cell.angle_beta   90.00
_cell.angle_gamma   90.00
#
_symmetry.space_group_name_H-M   'P 1'
#
loop_
_entity.id
_entity.type
_entity.pdbx_description
1 polymer ?
#
loop_
_entity_poly.entity_id
_entity_poly.type
_entity_poly.pdbx_seq_one_letter_code
_entity_poly.pdbx_strand_id
1 'polypeptide(L)'
;DRINNKQCVVEVEFQVGAAQFKVVRGIKPGIFEIWKNGEMINQSSHAKEYQRILEQNILKLNHKSFHQVVILGSSNFVPFMQLNPHNRRLVIEDLLDIGVFSKMNQLLKEEVNVIKENLKDISYQIDLGKNKFDTQKKYIADVKKITDEAITYKETQISTKSSQIEKLELDNANISKEIEGKQENIQNELNQLNNRKQSLIQYSAQFKQQMATVVKDAKFYEENETCPTCDQDIDQKRRQEKLSTAKSKAKELQSAMGKLTEESDQVEQTISDTTDTLSEIRDKQNILHSNIQQINRIQGEITDLRKDIAGSATADLKAAEKELENIKARLSSLMDNKMRLNEEYSYKSAINEMLKDTGIKTKIIKQYLPVMNQLIKQYLQVLDFYVAFDLDEEFNETIRSRHRDEFTYDSFSEGEKQRIDLALLFTWRQIAKMKNSVATNLLMLDETFDSSLDHEGVDNLLKILHTLGDDTNIFIISHKGEILDGKFENKIEFIKDKNFSKIK
;
A
#
# COMPACT_ATOMS: atom_id res chain seq x y z
N ASP A 1 26.70 -29.82 2.67
CA ASP A 1 27.88 -30.47 2.10
C ASP A 1 27.53 -31.87 1.57
N ARG A 2 27.71 -32.09 0.26
CA ARG A 2 27.40 -33.39 -0.40
C ARG A 2 28.42 -34.45 -0.07
N ILE A 3 29.64 -34.05 0.28
CA ILE A 3 30.78 -35.01 0.54
C ILE A 3 30.70 -35.48 1.99
N ASN A 4 30.64 -34.55 2.93
CA ASN A 4 30.64 -34.87 4.36
C ASN A 4 29.27 -35.27 4.89
N ASN A 5 28.21 -34.92 4.17
CA ASN A 5 26.79 -35.18 4.48
C ASN A 5 26.37 -34.73 5.89
N LYS A 6 27.09 -33.77 6.48
CA LYS A 6 26.85 -33.21 7.81
C LYS A 6 27.46 -31.81 7.94
N GLN A 7 26.93 -31.02 8.89
CA GLN A 7 27.48 -29.74 9.34
C GLN A 7 27.66 -28.69 8.23
N CYS A 8 26.70 -28.58 7.35
CA CYS A 8 26.66 -27.46 6.43
C CYS A 8 25.91 -26.29 7.13
N VAL A 9 26.65 -25.32 7.60
CA VAL A 9 26.10 -24.13 8.28
C VAL A 9 26.61 -22.89 7.58
N VAL A 10 25.71 -21.94 7.38
CA VAL A 10 25.97 -20.60 6.84
C VAL A 10 25.49 -19.60 7.86
N GLU A 11 26.31 -18.63 8.16
CA GLU A 11 26.00 -17.51 9.04
C GLU A 11 26.15 -16.21 8.26
N VAL A 12 25.18 -15.31 8.44
CA VAL A 12 25.23 -13.98 7.83
C VAL A 12 24.90 -12.95 8.91
N GLU A 13 25.80 -12.01 9.10
CA GLU A 13 25.62 -10.88 10.00
C GLU A 13 25.41 -9.61 9.18
N PHE A 14 24.41 -8.82 9.57
CA PHE A 14 24.08 -7.57 8.89
C PHE A 14 23.39 -6.61 9.86
N GLN A 15 23.33 -5.36 9.48
CA GLN A 15 22.70 -4.30 10.27
C GLN A 15 21.53 -3.68 9.49
N VAL A 16 20.43 -3.44 10.18
CA VAL A 16 19.27 -2.70 9.66
C VAL A 16 18.96 -1.58 10.62
N GLY A 17 19.22 -0.35 10.19
CA GLY A 17 19.15 0.82 11.07
C GLY A 17 20.14 0.69 12.23
N ALA A 18 19.65 0.74 13.47
CA ALA A 18 20.45 0.58 14.68
C ALA A 18 20.54 -0.87 15.18
N ALA A 19 19.81 -1.81 14.58
CA ALA A 19 19.74 -3.19 15.04
C ALA A 19 20.72 -4.09 14.27
N GLN A 20 21.48 -4.88 15.00
CA GLN A 20 22.33 -5.93 14.43
C GLN A 20 21.56 -7.24 14.36
N PHE A 21 21.65 -7.91 13.22
CA PHE A 21 21.04 -9.19 12.98
C PHE A 21 22.09 -10.23 12.60
N LYS A 22 21.85 -11.44 13.07
CA LYS A 22 22.60 -12.64 12.64
C LYS A 22 21.60 -13.70 12.23
N VAL A 23 21.76 -14.24 11.05
CA VAL A 23 20.94 -15.35 10.54
C VAL A 23 21.82 -16.57 10.37
N VAL A 24 21.43 -17.67 10.98
CA VAL A 24 22.12 -18.95 10.88
C VAL A 24 21.23 -19.94 10.15
N ARG A 25 21.76 -20.56 9.11
CA ARG A 25 21.11 -21.61 8.34
C ARG A 25 21.98 -22.86 8.29
N GLY A 26 21.37 -24.00 8.54
CA GLY A 26 22.08 -25.25 8.50
C GLY A 26 21.30 -26.39 7.85
N ILE A 27 22.09 -27.32 7.27
CA ILE A 27 21.62 -28.61 6.77
C ILE A 27 22.39 -29.72 7.50
N LYS A 28 21.67 -30.58 8.16
CA LYS A 28 22.21 -31.69 8.96
C LYS A 28 23.20 -31.26 10.07
N PRO A 29 22.69 -30.67 11.15
CA PRO A 29 21.27 -30.54 11.50
C PRO A 29 20.56 -29.40 10.74
N GLY A 30 19.22 -29.48 10.60
CA GLY A 30 18.41 -28.41 10.08
C GLY A 30 18.35 -27.28 11.10
N ILE A 31 19.05 -26.19 10.84
CA ILE A 31 19.11 -24.99 11.68
C ILE A 31 18.52 -23.84 10.92
N PHE A 32 17.70 -23.05 11.60
CA PHE A 32 17.26 -21.74 11.12
C PHE A 32 17.04 -20.83 12.33
N GLU A 33 17.97 -19.95 12.57
CA GLU A 33 17.97 -19.03 13.70
C GLU A 33 18.09 -17.59 13.20
N ILE A 34 17.37 -16.69 13.85
CA ILE A 34 17.48 -15.24 13.63
C ILE A 34 17.77 -14.60 15.00
N TRP A 35 18.87 -13.91 15.08
CA TRP A 35 19.31 -13.18 16.26
C TRP A 35 19.20 -11.68 16.02
N LYS A 36 18.74 -10.93 17.01
CA LYS A 36 18.67 -9.48 17.00
C LYS A 36 19.40 -8.95 18.23
N ASN A 37 20.44 -8.16 18.01
CA ASN A 37 21.27 -7.57 19.08
C ASN A 37 21.78 -8.61 20.10
N GLY A 38 22.11 -9.81 19.64
CA GLY A 38 22.60 -10.90 20.49
C GLY A 38 21.50 -11.76 21.12
N GLU A 39 20.23 -11.43 20.98
CA GLU A 39 19.10 -12.22 21.48
C GLU A 39 18.42 -12.97 20.32
N MET A 40 18.12 -14.25 20.52
CA MET A 40 17.43 -15.06 19.51
C MET A 40 15.95 -14.69 19.47
N ILE A 41 15.44 -14.39 18.29
CA ILE A 41 14.01 -14.16 18.08
C ILE A 41 13.26 -15.47 18.30
N ASN A 42 12.21 -15.44 19.11
CA ASN A 42 11.49 -16.64 19.55
C ASN A 42 10.93 -17.44 18.35
N GLN A 43 11.25 -18.72 18.30
CA GLN A 43 10.88 -19.69 17.25
C GLN A 43 9.54 -20.39 17.54
N SER A 44 8.54 -19.71 18.05
CA SER A 44 7.23 -20.32 18.35
C SER A 44 6.45 -20.78 17.11
N SER A 45 6.95 -20.48 15.91
CA SER A 45 6.27 -20.72 14.63
C SER A 45 7.05 -21.65 13.70
N HIS A 46 6.35 -22.27 12.73
CA HIS A 46 6.97 -23.12 11.71
C HIS A 46 8.02 -22.37 10.87
N ALA A 47 9.00 -23.08 10.33
CA ALA A 47 10.10 -22.51 9.52
C ALA A 47 9.62 -21.58 8.38
N LYS A 48 8.45 -21.84 7.80
CA LYS A 48 7.83 -20.97 6.78
C LYS A 48 7.43 -19.59 7.34
N GLU A 49 6.89 -19.57 8.55
CA GLU A 49 6.52 -18.31 9.22
C GLU A 49 7.76 -17.51 9.59
N TYR A 50 8.78 -18.20 10.06
CA TYR A 50 10.08 -17.62 10.42
C TYR A 50 10.79 -17.02 9.20
N GLN A 51 10.70 -17.69 8.04
CA GLN A 51 11.16 -17.15 6.76
C GLN A 51 10.38 -15.87 6.39
N ARG A 52 9.07 -15.87 6.60
CA ARG A 52 8.23 -14.69 6.32
C ARG A 52 8.61 -13.51 7.22
N ILE A 53 8.93 -13.75 8.48
CA ILE A 53 9.42 -12.70 9.39
C ILE A 53 10.73 -12.10 8.88
N LEU A 54 11.67 -12.95 8.44
CA LEU A 54 12.93 -12.48 7.87
C LEU A 54 12.70 -11.61 6.63
N GLU A 55 11.91 -12.08 5.69
CA GLU A 55 11.68 -11.38 4.41
C GLU A 55 10.84 -10.11 4.58
N GLN A 56 9.74 -10.19 5.32
CA GLN A 56 8.77 -9.10 5.35
C GLN A 56 9.02 -8.07 6.46
N ASN A 57 9.55 -8.50 7.61
CA ASN A 57 9.69 -7.61 8.77
C ASN A 57 11.12 -7.10 8.93
N ILE A 58 12.12 -7.91 8.56
CA ILE A 58 13.53 -7.56 8.77
C ILE A 58 14.14 -7.03 7.48
N LEU A 59 14.15 -7.83 6.41
CA LEU A 59 14.78 -7.45 5.14
C LEU A 59 13.88 -6.55 4.28
N LYS A 60 12.56 -6.64 4.45
CA LYS A 60 11.54 -6.00 3.61
C LYS A 60 11.69 -6.32 2.12
N LEU A 61 12.34 -7.40 1.81
CA LEU A 61 12.57 -7.95 0.48
C LEU A 61 12.23 -9.43 0.48
N ASN A 62 11.40 -9.86 -0.46
CA ASN A 62 11.24 -11.27 -0.72
C ASN A 62 12.42 -11.81 -1.55
N HIS A 63 12.52 -13.13 -1.66
CA HIS A 63 13.60 -13.78 -2.40
C HIS A 63 13.73 -13.29 -3.86
N LYS A 64 12.63 -13.06 -4.56
CA LYS A 64 12.65 -12.58 -5.96
C LYS A 64 13.16 -11.15 -6.05
N SER A 65 12.66 -10.27 -5.21
CA SER A 65 13.08 -8.87 -5.16
C SER A 65 14.55 -8.74 -4.74
N PHE A 66 15.02 -9.60 -3.85
CA PHE A 66 16.43 -9.66 -3.45
C PHE A 66 17.33 -9.99 -4.65
N HIS A 67 16.95 -10.96 -5.48
CA HIS A 67 17.70 -11.28 -6.70
C HIS A 67 17.67 -10.18 -7.75
N GLN A 68 16.64 -9.33 -7.77
CA GLN A 68 16.56 -8.22 -8.72
C GLN A 68 17.38 -6.99 -8.31
N VAL A 69 17.85 -6.94 -7.04
CA VAL A 69 18.53 -5.75 -6.50
C VAL A 69 19.95 -6.06 -6.03
N VAL A 70 20.20 -7.27 -5.56
CA VAL A 70 21.45 -7.63 -4.87
C VAL A 70 22.30 -8.59 -5.67
N ILE A 71 21.69 -9.57 -6.36
CA ILE A 71 22.41 -10.65 -7.03
C ILE A 71 22.02 -10.73 -8.50
N LEU A 72 22.98 -10.63 -9.40
CA LEU A 72 22.79 -10.87 -10.83
C LEU A 72 23.64 -12.08 -11.26
N GLY A 73 23.08 -12.95 -12.08
CA GLY A 73 23.83 -14.00 -12.78
C GLY A 73 23.85 -15.36 -12.11
N SER A 74 23.31 -15.55 -10.89
CA SER A 74 23.26 -16.87 -10.25
C SER A 74 22.40 -17.86 -11.06
N SER A 75 22.66 -19.15 -10.90
CA SER A 75 21.94 -20.23 -11.61
C SER A 75 20.41 -20.22 -11.39
N ASN A 76 19.93 -19.54 -10.36
CA ASN A 76 18.51 -19.37 -10.06
C ASN A 76 17.98 -17.98 -10.38
N PHE A 77 18.81 -17.13 -10.97
CA PHE A 77 18.39 -15.77 -11.38
C PHE A 77 17.47 -15.86 -12.59
N VAL A 78 16.31 -15.24 -12.47
CA VAL A 78 15.38 -15.01 -13.59
C VAL A 78 15.37 -13.53 -13.86
N PRO A 79 15.78 -13.06 -15.04
CA PRO A 79 15.75 -11.65 -15.40
C PRO A 79 14.38 -11.03 -15.20
N PHE A 80 14.35 -9.76 -14.84
CA PHE A 80 13.10 -9.05 -14.57
C PHE A 80 12.10 -9.17 -15.71
N MET A 81 12.57 -9.06 -16.96
CA MET A 81 11.73 -9.14 -18.15
C MET A 81 11.21 -10.56 -18.44
N GLN A 82 11.82 -11.59 -17.90
CA GLN A 82 11.34 -12.98 -17.97
C GLN A 82 10.38 -13.35 -16.84
N LEU A 83 10.26 -12.50 -15.81
CA LEU A 83 9.23 -12.66 -14.79
C LEU A 83 7.85 -12.45 -15.42
N ASN A 84 6.85 -13.21 -14.95
CA ASN A 84 5.47 -12.90 -15.31
C ASN A 84 5.04 -11.52 -14.75
N PRO A 85 4.03 -10.86 -15.34
CA PRO A 85 3.60 -9.50 -14.95
C PRO A 85 3.30 -9.36 -13.45
N HIS A 86 2.68 -10.36 -12.85
CA HIS A 86 2.40 -10.38 -11.40
C HIS A 86 3.69 -10.33 -10.57
N ASN A 87 4.70 -11.11 -10.93
CA ASN A 87 5.98 -11.12 -10.21
C ASN A 87 6.79 -9.83 -10.45
N ARG A 88 6.75 -9.26 -11.66
CA ARG A 88 7.36 -7.94 -11.94
C ARG A 88 6.76 -6.88 -11.01
N ARG A 89 5.43 -6.88 -10.89
CA ARG A 89 4.72 -5.97 -10.01
C ARG A 89 5.10 -6.15 -8.53
N LEU A 90 5.18 -7.39 -8.05
CA LEU A 90 5.59 -7.68 -6.66
C LEU A 90 6.99 -7.15 -6.36
N VAL A 91 7.95 -7.31 -7.27
CA VAL A 91 9.30 -6.76 -7.12
C VAL A 91 9.23 -5.23 -6.93
N ILE A 92 8.49 -4.55 -7.79
CA ILE A 92 8.38 -3.09 -7.71
C ILE A 92 7.62 -2.64 -6.45
N GLU A 93 6.58 -3.38 -6.05
CA GLU A 93 5.86 -3.11 -4.79
C GLU A 93 6.77 -3.24 -3.56
N ASP A 94 7.67 -4.21 -3.54
CA ASP A 94 8.68 -4.35 -2.49
C ASP A 94 9.68 -3.18 -2.52
N LEU A 95 10.21 -2.84 -3.70
CA LEU A 95 11.17 -1.74 -3.85
C LEU A 95 10.59 -0.39 -3.45
N LEU A 96 9.30 -0.19 -3.70
CA LEU A 96 8.58 1.01 -3.32
C LEU A 96 8.05 0.98 -1.87
N ASP A 97 8.22 -0.13 -1.13
CA ASP A 97 7.68 -0.38 0.22
C ASP A 97 6.16 -0.15 0.29
N ILE A 98 5.44 -0.55 -0.76
CA ILE A 98 3.99 -0.39 -0.86
C ILE A 98 3.21 -1.69 -0.63
N GLY A 99 3.91 -2.77 -0.30
CA GLY A 99 3.32 -4.06 0.06
C GLY A 99 2.40 -4.01 1.29
N VAL A 100 2.58 -2.99 2.15
CA VAL A 100 1.71 -2.74 3.30
C VAL A 100 0.24 -2.59 2.89
N PHE A 101 -0.04 -1.98 1.74
CA PHE A 101 -1.41 -1.80 1.24
C PHE A 101 -2.08 -3.14 0.89
N SER A 102 -1.32 -4.13 0.46
CA SER A 102 -1.83 -5.49 0.23
C SER A 102 -2.27 -6.15 1.54
N LYS A 103 -1.49 -6.00 2.62
CA LYS A 103 -1.86 -6.50 3.95
C LYS A 103 -3.09 -5.78 4.50
N MET A 104 -3.13 -4.46 4.37
CA MET A 104 -4.29 -3.66 4.79
C MET A 104 -5.54 -4.09 4.02
N ASN A 105 -5.44 -4.32 2.71
CA ASN A 105 -6.55 -4.78 1.88
C ASN A 105 -7.06 -6.15 2.33
N GLN A 106 -6.16 -7.08 2.64
CA GLN A 106 -6.55 -8.41 3.13
C GLN A 106 -7.32 -8.32 4.45
N LEU A 107 -6.82 -7.59 5.43
CA LEU A 107 -7.47 -7.42 6.73
C LEU A 107 -8.84 -6.75 6.59
N LEU A 108 -8.91 -5.70 5.77
CA LEU A 108 -10.14 -4.94 5.59
C LEU A 108 -11.22 -5.72 4.84
N LYS A 109 -10.83 -6.61 3.93
CA LYS A 109 -11.77 -7.42 3.14
C LYS A 109 -12.62 -8.33 4.00
N GLU A 110 -12.06 -8.94 5.03
CA GLU A 110 -12.78 -9.78 5.98
C GLU A 110 -13.80 -8.95 6.77
N GLU A 111 -13.38 -7.78 7.27
CA GLU A 111 -14.25 -6.86 8.00
C GLU A 111 -15.42 -6.35 7.14
N VAL A 112 -15.15 -5.97 5.89
CA VAL A 112 -16.17 -5.52 4.93
C VAL A 112 -17.19 -6.63 4.67
N ASN A 113 -16.76 -7.89 4.56
CA ASN A 113 -17.66 -9.02 4.35
C ASN A 113 -18.57 -9.24 5.57
N VAL A 114 -18.01 -9.18 6.79
CA VAL A 114 -18.80 -9.31 8.02
C VAL A 114 -19.87 -8.22 8.11
N ILE A 115 -19.48 -6.96 7.84
CA ILE A 115 -20.43 -5.83 7.85
C ILE A 115 -21.54 -6.04 6.80
N LYS A 116 -21.17 -6.54 5.61
CA LYS A 116 -22.13 -6.81 4.54
C LYS A 116 -23.17 -7.87 4.93
N GLU A 117 -22.74 -8.91 5.63
CA GLU A 117 -23.65 -9.93 6.15
C GLU A 117 -24.56 -9.37 7.25
N ASN A 118 -23.99 -8.62 8.19
CA ASN A 118 -24.77 -7.95 9.23
C ASN A 118 -25.82 -6.99 8.65
N LEU A 119 -25.48 -6.27 7.56
CA LEU A 119 -26.44 -5.40 6.86
C LEU A 119 -27.59 -6.17 6.23
N LYS A 120 -27.34 -7.38 5.69
CA LYS A 120 -28.41 -8.24 5.16
C LYS A 120 -29.33 -8.71 6.28
N ASP A 121 -28.76 -9.16 7.39
CA ASP A 121 -29.53 -9.65 8.53
C ASP A 121 -30.39 -8.54 9.14
N ILE A 122 -29.83 -7.36 9.33
CA ILE A 122 -30.60 -6.21 9.84
C ILE A 122 -31.68 -5.81 8.83
N SER A 123 -31.40 -5.84 7.53
CA SER A 123 -32.41 -5.55 6.50
C SER A 123 -33.57 -6.53 6.57
N TYR A 124 -33.27 -7.81 6.68
CA TYR A 124 -34.28 -8.84 6.85
C TYR A 124 -35.10 -8.64 8.13
N GLN A 125 -34.45 -8.33 9.26
CA GLN A 125 -35.15 -8.07 10.53
C GLN A 125 -36.05 -6.82 10.44
N ILE A 126 -35.61 -5.78 9.70
CA ILE A 126 -36.45 -4.59 9.46
C ILE A 126 -37.67 -4.95 8.64
N ASP A 127 -37.54 -5.76 7.59
CA ASP A 127 -38.66 -6.17 6.73
C ASP A 127 -39.64 -7.08 7.48
N LEU A 128 -39.15 -8.01 8.28
CA LEU A 128 -39.99 -8.80 9.19
C LEU A 128 -40.69 -7.89 10.22
N GLY A 129 -40.00 -6.92 10.76
CA GLY A 129 -40.60 -5.97 11.70
C GLY A 129 -41.72 -5.13 11.06
N LYS A 130 -41.50 -4.66 9.81
CA LYS A 130 -42.54 -3.94 9.04
C LYS A 130 -43.77 -4.82 8.80
N ASN A 131 -43.58 -6.07 8.37
CA ASN A 131 -44.67 -6.99 8.13
C ASN A 131 -45.47 -7.28 9.41
N LYS A 132 -44.79 -7.49 10.56
CA LYS A 132 -45.46 -7.64 11.85
C LYS A 132 -46.22 -6.36 12.23
N PHE A 133 -45.63 -5.20 12.02
CA PHE A 133 -46.27 -3.91 12.29
C PHE A 133 -47.57 -3.74 11.47
N ASP A 134 -47.52 -4.03 10.18
CA ASP A 134 -48.67 -3.88 9.30
C ASP A 134 -49.80 -4.88 9.64
N THR A 135 -49.42 -6.10 10.01
CA THR A 135 -50.39 -7.14 10.44
C THR A 135 -51.08 -6.74 11.74
N GLN A 136 -50.28 -6.27 12.72
CA GLN A 136 -50.84 -5.85 14.01
C GLN A 136 -51.71 -4.60 13.87
N LYS A 137 -51.34 -3.69 12.96
CA LYS A 137 -52.12 -2.49 12.64
C LYS A 137 -53.49 -2.83 12.03
N LYS A 138 -53.50 -3.84 11.13
CA LYS A 138 -54.77 -4.31 10.55
C LYS A 138 -55.68 -4.93 11.62
N TYR A 139 -55.11 -5.77 12.49
CA TYR A 139 -55.88 -6.38 13.57
C TYR A 139 -56.52 -5.32 14.48
N ILE A 140 -55.76 -4.30 14.88
CA ILE A 140 -56.28 -3.18 15.71
C ILE A 140 -57.37 -2.38 14.96
N ALA A 141 -57.21 -2.17 13.65
CA ALA A 141 -58.21 -1.46 12.85
C ALA A 141 -59.53 -2.25 12.71
N ASP A 142 -59.43 -3.58 12.57
CA ASP A 142 -60.61 -4.46 12.46
C ASP A 142 -61.41 -4.52 13.77
N VAL A 143 -60.70 -4.57 14.92
CA VAL A 143 -61.34 -4.53 16.23
C VAL A 143 -61.99 -3.17 16.51
N LYS A 144 -61.39 -2.08 16.03
CA LYS A 144 -61.97 -0.74 16.13
C LYS A 144 -63.26 -0.55 15.35
N LYS A 145 -63.34 -1.15 14.18
CA LYS A 145 -64.53 -1.09 13.33
C LYS A 145 -65.80 -1.62 14.05
N ILE A 146 -65.62 -2.43 15.05
CA ILE A 146 -66.71 -3.03 15.85
C ILE A 146 -67.16 -2.11 17.01
N THR A 147 -66.33 -1.10 17.41
CA THR A 147 -66.57 -0.22 18.56
C THR A 147 -66.89 1.25 18.16
N ASP A 148 -67.16 1.50 16.89
CA ASP A 148 -67.07 2.83 16.23
C ASP A 148 -68.04 3.92 16.65
N GLU A 149 -69.14 3.66 17.40
CA GLU A 149 -70.12 4.67 17.73
C GLU A 149 -69.72 5.64 18.89
N ALA A 150 -68.69 5.26 19.68
CA ALA A 150 -68.20 6.05 20.84
C ALA A 150 -66.93 6.87 20.54
N ILE A 151 -66.36 6.75 19.35
CA ILE A 151 -64.97 7.08 19.03
C ILE A 151 -64.79 8.42 18.24
N THR A 152 -65.84 8.99 17.67
CA THR A 152 -65.80 10.10 16.69
C THR A 152 -65.05 11.36 17.20
N TYR A 153 -65.07 11.65 18.45
CA TYR A 153 -64.35 12.81 19.02
C TYR A 153 -62.85 12.60 19.14
N LYS A 154 -62.44 11.40 19.63
CA LYS A 154 -60.99 11.07 19.78
C LYS A 154 -60.35 10.78 18.44
N GLU A 155 -61.10 10.31 17.44
CA GLU A 155 -60.60 10.10 16.06
C GLU A 155 -60.13 11.39 15.40
N THR A 156 -60.82 12.53 15.66
CA THR A 156 -60.38 13.80 15.14
C THR A 156 -59.01 14.22 15.70
N GLN A 157 -58.73 13.89 16.96
CA GLN A 157 -57.42 14.15 17.55
C GLN A 157 -56.38 13.20 16.99
N ILE A 158 -56.69 11.94 16.75
CA ILE A 158 -55.81 10.94 16.14
C ILE A 158 -55.46 11.39 14.69
N SER A 159 -56.46 11.84 13.92
CA SER A 159 -56.26 12.36 12.57
C SER A 159 -55.30 13.53 12.54
N THR A 160 -55.45 14.51 13.47
CA THR A 160 -54.55 15.69 13.55
C THR A 160 -53.09 15.26 13.84
N LYS A 161 -52.90 14.28 14.74
CA LYS A 161 -51.59 13.76 15.10
C LYS A 161 -50.95 12.92 13.96
N SER A 162 -51.77 12.18 13.21
CA SER A 162 -51.31 11.47 12.01
C SER A 162 -50.76 12.47 10.96
N SER A 163 -51.43 13.60 10.75
CA SER A 163 -50.97 14.63 9.85
C SER A 163 -49.64 15.29 10.32
N GLN A 164 -49.38 15.32 11.61
CA GLN A 164 -48.08 15.76 12.13
C GLN A 164 -46.98 14.78 11.82
N ILE A 165 -47.27 13.44 11.91
CA ILE A 165 -46.35 12.41 11.52
C ILE A 165 -46.01 12.49 10.03
N GLU A 166 -47.01 12.61 9.17
CA GLU A 166 -46.81 12.76 7.72
C GLU A 166 -45.91 13.93 7.35
N LYS A 167 -46.03 15.07 8.07
CA LYS A 167 -45.13 16.21 7.87
C LYS A 167 -43.70 15.87 8.26
N LEU A 168 -43.50 15.22 9.40
CA LEU A 168 -42.17 14.82 9.85
C LEU A 168 -41.56 13.72 8.97
N GLU A 169 -42.39 12.82 8.44
CA GLU A 169 -41.96 11.80 7.48
C GLU A 169 -41.57 12.42 6.14
N LEU A 170 -42.32 13.42 5.68
CA LEU A 170 -41.98 14.18 4.48
C LEU A 170 -40.64 14.93 4.64
N ASP A 171 -40.49 15.59 5.80
CA ASP A 171 -39.21 16.27 6.14
C ASP A 171 -38.06 15.25 6.19
N ASN A 172 -38.29 14.09 6.78
CA ASN A 172 -37.29 13.01 6.80
C ASN A 172 -36.95 12.50 5.41
N ALA A 173 -37.97 12.31 4.56
CA ALA A 173 -37.75 11.89 3.17
C ALA A 173 -36.96 12.93 2.37
N ASN A 174 -37.21 14.22 2.61
CA ASN A 174 -36.47 15.30 1.98
C ASN A 174 -35.00 15.33 2.46
N ILE A 175 -34.79 15.26 3.78
CA ILE A 175 -33.44 15.22 4.35
C ILE A 175 -32.69 13.97 3.87
N SER A 176 -33.36 12.80 3.86
CA SER A 176 -32.75 11.55 3.40
C SER A 176 -32.29 11.65 1.94
N LYS A 177 -33.14 12.18 1.05
CA LYS A 177 -32.77 12.45 -0.35
C LYS A 177 -31.61 13.44 -0.49
N GLU A 178 -31.55 14.42 0.40
CA GLU A 178 -30.50 15.43 0.35
C GLU A 178 -29.11 14.89 0.70
N ILE A 179 -29.06 13.90 1.60
CA ILE A 179 -27.81 13.26 2.04
C ILE A 179 -27.48 12.01 1.22
N GLU A 180 -28.48 11.37 0.58
CA GLU A 180 -28.28 10.17 -0.23
C GLU A 180 -27.38 10.48 -1.44
N GLY A 181 -26.38 9.67 -1.64
CA GLY A 181 -25.39 9.83 -2.71
C GLY A 181 -24.32 10.91 -2.46
N LYS A 182 -24.62 11.95 -1.66
CA LYS A 182 -23.59 12.96 -1.32
C LYS A 182 -22.57 12.40 -0.33
N GLN A 183 -23.02 11.64 0.63
CA GLN A 183 -22.14 11.06 1.65
C GLN A 183 -21.08 10.12 1.04
N GLU A 184 -21.52 9.23 0.14
CA GLU A 184 -20.61 8.30 -0.53
C GLU A 184 -19.58 9.03 -1.38
N ASN A 185 -20.03 10.03 -2.13
CA ASN A 185 -19.15 10.85 -2.97
C ASN A 185 -18.12 11.61 -2.13
N ILE A 186 -18.57 12.31 -1.08
CA ILE A 186 -17.71 13.10 -0.19
C ILE A 186 -16.75 12.18 0.57
N GLN A 187 -17.22 11.00 1.00
CA GLN A 187 -16.37 10.02 1.68
C GLN A 187 -15.30 9.46 0.73
N ASN A 188 -15.66 9.21 -0.52
CA ASN A 188 -14.71 8.79 -1.55
C ASN A 188 -13.68 9.88 -1.85
N GLU A 189 -14.12 11.13 -1.94
CA GLU A 189 -13.26 12.30 -2.11
C GLU A 189 -12.30 12.46 -0.92
N LEU A 190 -12.81 12.38 0.31
CA LEU A 190 -12.00 12.44 1.52
C LEU A 190 -10.94 11.34 1.56
N ASN A 191 -11.31 10.13 1.12
CA ASN A 191 -10.38 9.02 1.05
C ASN A 191 -9.28 9.27 -0.01
N GLN A 192 -9.66 9.79 -1.17
CA GLN A 192 -8.70 10.18 -2.20
C GLN A 192 -7.74 11.27 -1.71
N LEU A 193 -8.27 12.30 -1.05
CA LEU A 193 -7.48 13.38 -0.48
C LEU A 193 -6.53 12.89 0.62
N ASN A 194 -7.01 12.04 1.52
CA ASN A 194 -6.16 11.44 2.57
C ASN A 194 -5.03 10.59 1.97
N ASN A 195 -5.31 9.83 0.92
CA ASN A 195 -4.29 9.07 0.23
C ASN A 195 -3.31 10.00 -0.52
N ARG A 196 -3.82 11.09 -1.10
CA ARG A 196 -2.97 12.13 -1.68
C ARG A 196 -2.06 12.74 -0.63
N LYS A 197 -2.63 13.12 0.55
CA LYS A 197 -1.88 13.62 1.70
C LYS A 197 -0.77 12.66 2.12
N GLN A 198 -1.09 11.35 2.26
CA GLN A 198 -0.08 10.34 2.58
C GLN A 198 1.04 10.26 1.54
N SER A 199 0.67 10.32 0.26
CA SER A 199 1.65 10.33 -0.83
C SER A 199 2.56 11.56 -0.74
N LEU A 200 1.99 12.74 -0.49
CA LEU A 200 2.75 13.98 -0.33
C LEU A 200 3.69 13.93 0.88
N ILE A 201 3.25 13.35 2.00
CA ILE A 201 4.10 13.10 3.19
C ILE A 201 5.29 12.20 2.82
N GLN A 202 5.04 11.12 2.08
CA GLN A 202 6.09 10.20 1.64
C GLN A 202 7.09 10.91 0.70
N TYR A 203 6.60 11.69 -0.26
CA TYR A 203 7.47 12.48 -1.13
C TYR A 203 8.27 13.51 -0.35
N SER A 204 7.64 14.19 0.61
CA SER A 204 8.33 15.13 1.49
C SER A 204 9.49 14.47 2.23
N ALA A 205 9.24 13.28 2.79
CA ALA A 205 10.28 12.49 3.47
C ALA A 205 11.41 12.10 2.51
N GLN A 206 11.07 11.66 1.29
CA GLN A 206 12.05 11.30 0.27
C GLN A 206 12.91 12.50 -0.18
N PHE A 207 12.26 13.64 -0.45
CA PHE A 207 12.98 14.84 -0.83
C PHE A 207 13.90 15.34 0.29
N LYS A 208 13.43 15.30 1.54
CA LYS A 208 14.26 15.62 2.72
C LYS A 208 15.49 14.71 2.80
N GLN A 209 15.29 13.42 2.56
CA GLN A 209 16.39 12.45 2.56
C GLN A 209 17.34 12.66 1.39
N GLN A 210 16.82 12.88 0.19
CA GLN A 210 17.64 13.22 -0.98
C GLN A 210 18.44 14.50 -0.74
N MET A 211 17.81 15.50 -0.15
CA MET A 211 18.47 16.75 0.24
C MET A 211 19.60 16.49 1.23
N ALA A 212 19.34 15.67 2.27
CA ALA A 212 20.36 15.30 3.26
C ALA A 212 21.55 14.59 2.60
N THR A 213 21.28 13.72 1.62
CA THR A 213 22.34 13.03 0.86
C THR A 213 23.14 14.03 0.01
N VAL A 214 22.46 14.90 -0.73
CA VAL A 214 23.11 15.93 -1.55
C VAL A 214 23.98 16.85 -0.69
N VAL A 215 23.47 17.22 0.49
CA VAL A 215 24.21 18.06 1.47
C VAL A 215 25.43 17.29 2.01
N LYS A 216 25.26 16.00 2.34
CA LYS A 216 26.37 15.15 2.82
C LYS A 216 27.46 15.00 1.75
N ASP A 217 27.04 14.73 0.51
CA ASP A 217 27.97 14.62 -0.62
C ASP A 217 28.68 15.95 -0.89
N ALA A 218 27.92 17.05 -0.85
CA ALA A 218 28.51 18.38 -1.00
C ALA A 218 29.55 18.69 0.09
N LYS A 219 29.20 18.41 1.37
CA LYS A 219 30.15 18.58 2.49
C LYS A 219 31.40 17.71 2.33
N PHE A 220 31.23 16.47 1.88
CA PHE A 220 32.36 15.57 1.63
C PHE A 220 33.38 16.23 0.65
N TYR A 221 32.87 16.72 -0.50
CA TYR A 221 33.75 17.39 -1.49
C TYR A 221 34.18 18.81 -1.08
N GLU A 222 33.50 19.44 -0.14
CA GLU A 222 33.88 20.74 0.41
C GLU A 222 34.99 20.62 1.47
N GLU A 223 34.89 19.62 2.34
CA GLU A 223 35.75 19.43 3.51
C GLU A 223 37.02 18.61 3.20
N ASN A 224 37.02 17.80 2.13
CA ASN A 224 38.12 16.89 1.84
C ASN A 224 38.83 17.25 0.51
N GLU A 225 40.09 17.50 0.58
CA GLU A 225 40.98 17.65 -0.58
C GLU A 225 41.57 16.30 -1.00
N THR A 226 41.74 15.42 -0.04
CA THR A 226 42.16 14.02 -0.23
C THR A 226 41.03 13.10 0.22
N CYS A 227 40.87 11.96 -0.42
CA CYS A 227 39.86 10.97 -0.06
C CYS A 227 40.20 10.30 1.29
N PRO A 228 39.40 10.44 2.34
CA PRO A 228 39.75 9.88 3.66
C PRO A 228 39.76 8.34 3.70
N THR A 229 39.34 7.67 2.60
CA THR A 229 39.34 6.22 2.51
C THR A 229 40.53 5.63 1.77
N CYS A 230 41.07 6.34 0.79
CA CYS A 230 42.17 5.84 -0.05
C CYS A 230 43.35 6.82 -0.18
N ASP A 231 43.36 7.91 0.56
CA ASP A 231 44.40 8.95 0.61
C ASP A 231 44.79 9.56 -0.76
N GLN A 232 43.96 9.36 -1.79
CA GLN A 232 44.19 9.94 -3.11
C GLN A 232 43.66 11.38 -3.18
N ASP A 233 44.40 12.27 -3.84
CA ASP A 233 43.95 13.62 -4.09
C ASP A 233 42.69 13.64 -4.96
N ILE A 234 41.71 14.41 -4.53
CA ILE A 234 40.50 14.64 -5.29
C ILE A 234 40.76 15.79 -6.28
N ASP A 235 40.79 15.47 -7.57
CA ASP A 235 40.99 16.46 -8.64
C ASP A 235 40.05 17.66 -8.46
N GLN A 236 40.66 18.85 -8.45
CA GLN A 236 39.96 20.11 -8.18
C GLN A 236 38.82 20.39 -9.18
N LYS A 237 39.01 20.02 -10.44
CA LYS A 237 38.01 20.17 -11.49
C LYS A 237 36.80 19.27 -11.19
N ARG A 238 37.06 18.03 -10.80
CA ARG A 238 36.05 17.05 -10.43
C ARG A 238 35.30 17.42 -9.14
N ARG A 239 36.02 18.02 -8.19
CA ARG A 239 35.46 18.57 -6.95
C ARG A 239 34.48 19.71 -7.25
N GLN A 240 34.89 20.68 -8.10
CA GLN A 240 34.02 21.77 -8.52
C GLN A 240 32.79 21.31 -9.30
N GLU A 241 32.96 20.36 -10.22
CA GLU A 241 31.85 19.76 -10.94
C GLU A 241 30.85 19.09 -9.99
N LYS A 242 31.35 18.35 -9.00
CA LYS A 242 30.50 17.69 -8.00
C LYS A 242 29.78 18.69 -7.11
N LEU A 243 30.45 19.73 -6.64
CA LEU A 243 29.84 20.81 -5.87
C LEU A 243 28.81 21.61 -6.67
N SER A 244 29.08 21.91 -7.94
CA SER A 244 28.11 22.59 -8.81
C SER A 244 26.88 21.74 -9.06
N THR A 245 27.07 20.45 -9.31
CA THR A 245 25.97 19.49 -9.50
C THR A 245 25.13 19.34 -8.21
N ALA A 246 25.81 19.29 -7.07
CA ALA A 246 25.11 19.24 -5.78
C ALA A 246 24.29 20.51 -5.53
N LYS A 247 24.84 21.70 -5.84
CA LYS A 247 24.11 22.97 -5.73
C LYS A 247 22.90 23.04 -6.65
N SER A 248 23.04 22.60 -7.90
CA SER A 248 21.90 22.52 -8.83
C SER A 248 20.82 21.60 -8.32
N LYS A 249 21.20 20.38 -7.93
CA LYS A 249 20.25 19.39 -7.36
C LYS A 249 19.59 19.88 -6.08
N ALA A 250 20.34 20.55 -5.19
CA ALA A 250 19.77 21.11 -3.97
C ALA A 250 18.73 22.18 -4.28
N LYS A 251 19.00 23.05 -5.27
CA LYS A 251 18.06 24.09 -5.72
C LYS A 251 16.80 23.49 -6.34
N GLU A 252 16.95 22.46 -7.17
CA GLU A 252 15.81 21.73 -7.75
C GLU A 252 14.97 21.06 -6.67
N LEU A 253 15.60 20.37 -5.73
CA LEU A 253 14.92 19.73 -4.60
C LEU A 253 14.22 20.75 -3.71
N GLN A 254 14.84 21.89 -3.46
CA GLN A 254 14.24 22.97 -2.68
C GLN A 254 12.99 23.53 -3.36
N SER A 255 13.07 23.76 -4.69
CA SER A 255 11.90 24.18 -5.47
C SER A 255 10.80 23.13 -5.47
N ALA A 256 11.17 21.85 -5.63
CA ALA A 256 10.21 20.75 -5.57
C ALA A 256 9.56 20.64 -4.19
N MET A 257 10.33 20.81 -3.12
CA MET A 257 9.80 20.84 -1.74
C MET A 257 8.84 22.01 -1.52
N GLY A 258 9.14 23.20 -2.08
CA GLY A 258 8.23 24.35 -2.00
C GLY A 258 6.88 24.04 -2.64
N LYS A 259 6.90 23.55 -3.88
CA LYS A 259 5.64 23.13 -4.58
C LYS A 259 4.88 22.05 -3.83
N LEU A 260 5.62 21.11 -3.24
CA LEU A 260 5.03 20.01 -2.49
C LEU A 260 4.38 20.50 -1.19
N THR A 261 4.97 21.52 -0.55
CA THR A 261 4.37 22.16 0.64
C THR A 261 3.09 22.89 0.25
N GLU A 262 3.12 23.69 -0.82
CA GLU A 262 1.94 24.39 -1.32
C GLU A 262 0.80 23.42 -1.67
N GLU A 263 1.13 22.31 -2.35
CA GLU A 263 0.13 21.29 -2.67
C GLU A 263 -0.37 20.57 -1.40
N SER A 264 0.51 20.32 -0.43
CA SER A 264 0.14 19.73 0.86
C SER A 264 -0.84 20.62 1.62
N ASP A 265 -0.57 21.93 1.66
CA ASP A 265 -1.43 22.89 2.33
C ASP A 265 -2.81 23.00 1.62
N GLN A 266 -2.81 22.98 0.29
CA GLN A 266 -4.05 22.95 -0.49
C GLN A 266 -4.86 21.66 -0.20
N VAL A 267 -4.21 20.49 -0.20
CA VAL A 267 -4.86 19.22 0.11
C VAL A 267 -5.39 19.24 1.55
N GLU A 268 -4.64 19.78 2.49
CA GLU A 268 -5.05 19.88 3.90
C GLU A 268 -6.26 20.80 4.07
N GLN A 269 -6.26 21.94 3.37
CA GLN A 269 -7.42 22.82 3.34
C GLN A 269 -8.63 22.12 2.74
N THR A 270 -8.46 21.44 1.60
CA THR A 270 -9.55 20.71 0.95
C THR A 270 -10.07 19.55 1.84
N ILE A 271 -9.19 18.86 2.58
CA ILE A 271 -9.60 17.85 3.57
C ILE A 271 -10.45 18.50 4.68
N SER A 272 -10.03 19.68 5.17
CA SER A 272 -10.81 20.42 6.17
C SER A 272 -12.19 20.75 5.65
N ASP A 273 -12.28 21.37 4.46
CA ASP A 273 -13.54 21.78 3.85
C ASP A 273 -14.45 20.56 3.57
N THR A 274 -13.85 19.45 3.09
CA THR A 274 -14.56 18.19 2.83
C THR A 274 -15.05 17.56 4.15
N THR A 275 -14.24 17.68 5.22
CA THR A 275 -14.59 17.19 6.55
C THR A 275 -15.72 17.99 7.16
N ASP A 276 -15.71 19.32 6.98
CA ASP A 276 -16.79 20.20 7.42
C ASP A 276 -18.09 19.85 6.71
N THR A 277 -18.03 19.63 5.40
CA THR A 277 -19.18 19.17 4.60
C THR A 277 -19.72 17.82 5.08
N LEU A 278 -18.80 16.89 5.46
CA LEU A 278 -19.20 15.61 6.05
C LEU A 278 -19.85 15.80 7.43
N SER A 279 -19.38 16.79 8.21
CA SER A 279 -19.97 17.15 9.49
C SER A 279 -21.41 17.67 9.31
N GLU A 280 -21.66 18.53 8.31
CA GLU A 280 -23.02 19.00 7.99
C GLU A 280 -23.96 17.84 7.63
N ILE A 281 -23.44 16.84 6.90
CA ILE A 281 -24.23 15.64 6.59
C ILE A 281 -24.56 14.88 7.88
N ARG A 282 -23.60 14.76 8.81
CA ARG A 282 -23.85 14.14 10.12
C ARG A 282 -24.87 14.90 10.96
N ASP A 283 -24.85 16.23 10.90
CA ASP A 283 -25.85 17.04 11.59
C ASP A 283 -27.25 16.81 11.05
N LYS A 284 -27.38 16.69 9.73
CA LYS A 284 -28.65 16.32 9.08
C LYS A 284 -29.10 14.89 9.48
N GLN A 285 -28.16 13.95 9.64
CA GLN A 285 -28.47 12.62 10.17
C GLN A 285 -28.99 12.67 11.62
N ASN A 286 -28.41 13.54 12.46
CA ASN A 286 -28.90 13.77 13.83
C ASN A 286 -30.31 14.34 13.85
N ILE A 287 -30.63 15.24 12.91
CA ILE A 287 -32.03 15.76 12.74
C ILE A 287 -32.97 14.63 12.36
N LEU A 288 -32.59 13.76 11.41
CA LEU A 288 -33.38 12.58 11.07
C LEU A 288 -33.65 11.70 12.29
N HIS A 289 -32.64 11.47 13.11
CA HIS A 289 -32.76 10.71 14.34
C HIS A 289 -33.72 11.38 15.33
N SER A 290 -33.61 12.70 15.51
CA SER A 290 -34.52 13.50 16.33
C SER A 290 -35.96 13.45 15.82
N ASN A 291 -36.17 13.58 14.52
CA ASN A 291 -37.49 13.48 13.90
C ASN A 291 -38.10 12.09 14.08
N ILE A 292 -37.29 11.01 13.94
CA ILE A 292 -37.72 9.62 14.22
C ILE A 292 -38.15 9.48 15.69
N GLN A 293 -37.39 10.09 16.62
CA GLN A 293 -37.77 10.10 18.05
C GLN A 293 -39.08 10.86 18.30
N GLN A 294 -39.28 12.00 17.61
CA GLN A 294 -40.54 12.73 17.67
C GLN A 294 -41.71 11.94 17.09
N ILE A 295 -41.52 11.29 15.94
CA ILE A 295 -42.53 10.38 15.35
C ILE A 295 -42.89 9.28 16.35
N ASN A 296 -41.87 8.66 16.96
CA ASN A 296 -42.08 7.63 17.96
C ASN A 296 -42.89 8.11 19.17
N ARG A 297 -42.60 9.35 19.64
CA ARG A 297 -43.32 9.97 20.73
C ARG A 297 -44.79 10.24 20.36
N ILE A 298 -45.03 10.90 19.22
CA ILE A 298 -46.39 11.24 18.74
C ILE A 298 -47.19 9.95 18.52
N GLN A 299 -46.58 8.91 18.01
CA GLN A 299 -47.24 7.60 17.81
C GLN A 299 -47.48 6.87 19.15
N GLY A 300 -46.60 7.05 20.16
CA GLY A 300 -46.89 6.62 21.52
C GLY A 300 -48.13 7.34 22.08
N GLU A 301 -48.23 8.66 21.86
CA GLU A 301 -49.39 9.45 22.22
C GLU A 301 -50.68 8.98 21.50
N ILE A 302 -50.59 8.59 20.21
CA ILE A 302 -51.70 7.98 19.46
C ILE A 302 -52.10 6.65 20.11
N THR A 303 -51.13 5.84 20.53
CA THR A 303 -51.38 4.58 21.18
C THR A 303 -52.12 4.74 22.53
N ASP A 304 -51.79 5.77 23.31
CA ASP A 304 -52.44 6.07 24.58
C ASP A 304 -53.89 6.61 24.39
N LEU A 305 -54.08 7.46 23.38
CA LEU A 305 -55.43 7.88 22.98
C LEU A 305 -56.29 6.66 22.54
N ARG A 306 -55.69 5.71 21.86
CA ARG A 306 -56.31 4.46 21.46
C ARG A 306 -56.57 3.53 22.66
N LYS A 307 -55.68 3.48 23.68
CA LYS A 307 -55.96 2.81 24.95
C LYS A 307 -57.19 3.39 25.63
N ASP A 308 -57.27 4.71 25.65
CA ASP A 308 -58.44 5.41 26.19
C ASP A 308 -59.75 5.11 25.41
N ILE A 309 -59.63 5.03 24.07
CA ILE A 309 -60.71 4.58 23.20
C ILE A 309 -61.03 3.11 23.51
N ALA A 310 -60.01 2.31 23.70
CA ALA A 310 -60.13 0.89 24.00
C ALA A 310 -60.44 0.61 25.51
N GLY A 311 -60.52 1.64 26.36
CA GLY A 311 -60.96 1.51 27.74
C GLY A 311 -62.40 1.00 27.89
N SER A 312 -63.17 1.03 26.83
CA SER A 312 -64.42 0.29 26.64
C SER A 312 -64.24 -1.02 25.85
N ALA A 313 -62.99 -1.36 25.45
CA ALA A 313 -62.63 -2.50 24.62
C ALA A 313 -61.91 -3.60 25.45
N THR A 314 -62.00 -4.80 24.96
CA THR A 314 -61.50 -6.05 25.58
C THR A 314 -60.02 -6.01 25.92
N ALA A 315 -59.54 -6.83 26.89
CA ALA A 315 -58.15 -6.97 27.31
C ALA A 315 -57.20 -7.29 26.14
N ASP A 316 -57.70 -7.94 25.11
CA ASP A 316 -56.95 -8.31 23.91
C ASP A 316 -56.52 -7.09 23.08
N LEU A 317 -57.34 -6.00 23.04
CA LEU A 317 -56.97 -4.78 22.35
C LEU A 317 -55.81 -4.04 23.03
N LYS A 318 -55.84 -3.98 24.38
CA LYS A 318 -54.73 -3.37 25.16
C LYS A 318 -53.41 -4.13 24.98
N ALA A 319 -53.49 -5.47 24.92
CA ALA A 319 -52.32 -6.30 24.67
C ALA A 319 -51.75 -6.10 23.23
N ALA A 320 -52.65 -6.03 22.25
CA ALA A 320 -52.28 -5.82 20.85
C ALA A 320 -51.62 -4.43 20.60
N GLU A 321 -52.11 -3.38 21.28
CA GLU A 321 -51.52 -2.01 21.19
C GLU A 321 -50.14 -1.95 21.84
N LYS A 322 -49.95 -2.61 22.97
CA LYS A 322 -48.63 -2.71 23.63
C LYS A 322 -47.62 -3.46 22.77
N GLU A 323 -48.07 -4.54 22.10
CA GLU A 323 -47.19 -5.27 21.17
C GLU A 323 -46.78 -4.42 19.99
N LEU A 324 -47.71 -3.61 19.43
CA LEU A 324 -47.40 -2.66 18.34
C LEU A 324 -46.31 -1.64 18.72
N GLU A 325 -46.34 -1.12 19.93
CA GLU A 325 -45.35 -0.19 20.44
C GLU A 325 -43.94 -0.84 20.56
N ASN A 326 -43.92 -2.09 21.09
CA ASN A 326 -42.70 -2.87 21.17
C ASN A 326 -42.05 -3.13 19.79
N ILE A 327 -42.88 -3.54 18.81
CA ILE A 327 -42.45 -3.78 17.43
C ILE A 327 -41.82 -2.52 16.84
N LYS A 328 -42.40 -1.37 17.08
CA LYS A 328 -41.98 -0.08 16.56
C LYS A 328 -40.70 0.43 17.20
N ALA A 329 -40.55 0.36 18.52
CA ALA A 329 -39.31 0.71 19.19
C ALA A 329 -38.13 -0.14 18.67
N ARG A 330 -38.42 -1.44 18.47
CA ARG A 330 -37.41 -2.33 17.86
C ARG A 330 -37.06 -1.95 16.44
N LEU A 331 -38.00 -1.53 15.61
CA LEU A 331 -37.78 -1.06 14.24
C LEU A 331 -36.90 0.19 14.20
N SER A 332 -37.17 1.16 15.07
CA SER A 332 -36.35 2.38 15.18
C SER A 332 -34.91 2.04 15.48
N SER A 333 -34.67 1.23 16.53
CA SER A 333 -33.32 0.80 16.90
C SER A 333 -32.60 0.03 15.79
N LEU A 334 -33.35 -0.81 15.03
CA LEU A 334 -32.78 -1.53 13.89
C LEU A 334 -32.42 -0.59 12.73
N MET A 335 -33.22 0.46 12.47
CA MET A 335 -32.92 1.45 11.44
C MET A 335 -31.66 2.26 11.77
N ASP A 336 -31.50 2.70 13.00
CA ASP A 336 -30.32 3.42 13.47
C ASP A 336 -29.06 2.56 13.33
N ASN A 337 -29.18 1.29 13.73
CA ASN A 337 -28.08 0.34 13.61
C ASN A 337 -27.70 0.08 12.14
N LYS A 338 -28.70 -0.02 11.26
CA LYS A 338 -28.49 -0.15 9.82
C LYS A 338 -27.78 1.06 9.24
N MET A 339 -28.15 2.27 9.66
CA MET A 339 -27.55 3.50 9.18
C MET A 339 -26.06 3.59 9.58
N ARG A 340 -25.74 3.32 10.84
CA ARG A 340 -24.37 3.25 11.33
C ARG A 340 -23.54 2.19 10.59
N LEU A 341 -24.09 1.00 10.38
CA LEU A 341 -23.40 -0.04 9.63
C LEU A 341 -23.24 0.29 8.15
N ASN A 342 -24.17 1.00 7.53
CA ASN A 342 -24.02 1.50 6.16
C ASN A 342 -22.91 2.54 6.04
N GLU A 343 -22.81 3.45 7.00
CA GLU A 343 -21.72 4.42 7.06
C GLU A 343 -20.37 3.71 7.18
N GLU A 344 -20.26 2.77 8.10
CA GLU A 344 -19.04 1.96 8.30
C GLU A 344 -18.71 1.13 7.06
N TYR A 345 -19.72 0.51 6.44
CA TYR A 345 -19.56 -0.26 5.19
C TYR A 345 -19.05 0.63 4.06
N SER A 346 -19.64 1.79 3.85
CA SER A 346 -19.27 2.73 2.78
C SER A 346 -17.83 3.19 2.96
N TYR A 347 -17.46 3.58 4.18
CA TYR A 347 -16.10 3.98 4.52
C TYR A 347 -15.10 2.85 4.26
N LYS A 348 -15.32 1.67 4.86
CA LYS A 348 -14.41 0.53 4.72
C LYS A 348 -14.37 -0.01 3.29
N SER A 349 -15.51 -0.01 2.60
CA SER A 349 -15.59 -0.46 1.21
C SER A 349 -14.81 0.47 0.27
N ALA A 350 -14.90 1.77 0.47
CA ALA A 350 -14.12 2.75 -0.29
C ALA A 350 -12.62 2.57 -0.06
N ILE A 351 -12.19 2.41 1.21
CA ILE A 351 -10.79 2.13 1.52
C ILE A 351 -10.34 0.81 0.86
N ASN A 352 -11.18 -0.23 0.91
CA ASN A 352 -10.88 -1.53 0.30
C ASN A 352 -10.67 -1.42 -1.22
N GLU A 353 -11.52 -0.65 -1.92
CA GLU A 353 -11.34 -0.38 -3.36
C GLU A 353 -10.03 0.39 -3.63
N MET A 354 -9.69 1.34 -2.80
CA MET A 354 -8.46 2.12 -2.95
C MET A 354 -7.20 1.32 -2.66
N LEU A 355 -7.28 0.30 -1.81
CA LEU A 355 -6.16 -0.58 -1.48
C LEU A 355 -5.94 -1.70 -2.52
N LYS A 356 -6.86 -1.88 -3.48
CA LYS A 356 -6.65 -2.81 -4.60
C LYS A 356 -5.47 -2.41 -5.46
N ASP A 357 -5.01 -3.34 -6.27
CA ASP A 357 -3.87 -3.13 -7.17
C ASP A 357 -4.08 -1.96 -8.13
N THR A 358 -5.31 -1.74 -8.60
CA THR A 358 -5.71 -0.61 -9.46
C THR A 358 -5.86 0.72 -8.72
N GLY A 359 -5.81 0.71 -7.39
CA GLY A 359 -6.00 1.88 -6.53
C GLY A 359 -4.71 2.65 -6.26
N ILE A 360 -4.41 2.85 -4.97
CA ILE A 360 -3.28 3.66 -4.52
C ILE A 360 -1.93 3.12 -4.98
N LYS A 361 -1.77 1.79 -5.04
CA LYS A 361 -0.51 1.17 -5.47
C LYS A 361 -0.16 1.57 -6.90
N THR A 362 -1.11 1.47 -7.82
CA THR A 362 -0.92 1.91 -9.20
C THR A 362 -0.66 3.41 -9.30
N LYS A 363 -1.34 4.24 -8.50
CA LYS A 363 -1.07 5.69 -8.47
C LYS A 363 0.37 6.00 -8.03
N ILE A 364 0.88 5.28 -7.03
CA ILE A 364 2.26 5.43 -6.58
C ILE A 364 3.22 4.97 -7.69
N ILE A 365 2.97 3.81 -8.28
CA ILE A 365 3.80 3.28 -9.38
C ILE A 365 3.87 4.29 -10.53
N LYS A 366 2.73 4.84 -10.98
CA LYS A 366 2.66 5.87 -12.03
C LYS A 366 3.55 7.08 -11.77
N GLN A 367 3.70 7.47 -10.54
CA GLN A 367 4.56 8.61 -10.18
C GLN A 367 6.06 8.29 -10.26
N TYR A 368 6.43 7.01 -10.06
CA TYR A 368 7.83 6.58 -10.17
C TYR A 368 8.21 6.13 -11.58
N LEU A 369 7.24 5.75 -12.38
CA LEU A 369 7.46 5.19 -13.71
C LEU A 369 8.30 6.10 -14.63
N PRO A 370 8.07 7.43 -14.72
CA PRO A 370 8.93 8.31 -15.50
C PRO A 370 10.38 8.31 -15.03
N VAL A 371 10.60 8.26 -13.71
CA VAL A 371 11.96 8.21 -13.13
C VAL A 371 12.61 6.86 -13.43
N MET A 372 11.86 5.76 -13.34
CA MET A 372 12.35 4.43 -13.70
C MET A 372 12.78 4.39 -15.17
N ASN A 373 11.92 4.83 -16.08
CA ASN A 373 12.21 4.84 -17.51
C ASN A 373 13.38 5.76 -17.85
N GLN A 374 13.51 6.89 -17.18
CA GLN A 374 14.66 7.76 -17.33
C GLN A 374 15.97 7.10 -16.87
N LEU A 375 15.96 6.44 -15.72
CA LEU A 375 17.14 5.73 -15.20
C LEU A 375 17.53 4.56 -16.10
N ILE A 376 16.57 3.78 -16.57
CA ILE A 376 16.82 2.68 -17.52
C ILE A 376 17.54 3.24 -18.75
N LYS A 377 17.01 4.30 -19.35
CA LYS A 377 17.63 4.96 -20.51
C LYS A 377 19.07 5.42 -20.21
N GLN A 378 19.29 6.02 -19.07
CA GLN A 378 20.63 6.48 -18.67
C GLN A 378 21.61 5.32 -18.55
N TYR A 379 21.22 4.24 -17.87
CA TYR A 379 22.09 3.08 -17.74
C TYR A 379 22.33 2.35 -19.07
N LEU A 380 21.31 2.24 -19.91
CA LEU A 380 21.46 1.68 -21.25
C LEU A 380 22.45 2.49 -22.11
N GLN A 381 22.38 3.83 -22.02
CA GLN A 381 23.34 4.72 -22.70
C GLN A 381 24.78 4.52 -22.19
N VAL A 382 24.97 4.39 -20.87
CA VAL A 382 26.30 4.12 -20.30
C VAL A 382 26.83 2.76 -20.75
N LEU A 383 25.94 1.78 -20.92
CA LEU A 383 26.27 0.44 -21.43
C LEU A 383 26.43 0.37 -22.95
N ASP A 384 26.45 1.52 -23.63
CA ASP A 384 26.53 1.64 -25.08
C ASP A 384 25.41 0.90 -25.83
N PHE A 385 24.20 0.99 -25.28
CA PHE A 385 23.03 0.36 -25.85
C PHE A 385 21.91 1.38 -26.07
N TYR A 386 21.80 1.89 -27.29
CA TYR A 386 20.94 3.02 -27.65
C TYR A 386 19.57 2.57 -28.16
N VAL A 387 18.72 2.14 -27.24
CA VAL A 387 17.32 1.83 -27.50
C VAL A 387 16.41 2.70 -26.65
N ALA A 388 15.23 3.01 -27.16
CA ALA A 388 14.16 3.59 -26.37
C ALA A 388 13.43 2.45 -25.66
N PHE A 389 13.70 2.30 -24.37
CA PHE A 389 13.08 1.30 -23.52
C PHE A 389 12.15 2.01 -22.56
N ASP A 390 10.88 1.69 -22.60
CA ASP A 390 9.86 2.24 -21.72
C ASP A 390 9.03 1.09 -21.13
N LEU A 391 8.77 1.17 -19.83
CA LEU A 391 7.82 0.29 -19.12
C LEU A 391 6.49 1.03 -18.95
N ASP A 392 5.39 0.30 -19.11
CA ASP A 392 4.05 0.78 -18.77
C ASP A 392 3.70 0.49 -17.30
N GLU A 393 2.47 0.80 -16.90
CA GLU A 393 1.96 0.63 -15.53
C GLU A 393 1.82 -0.83 -15.09
N GLU A 394 1.75 -1.75 -16.05
CA GLU A 394 1.69 -3.20 -15.88
C GLU A 394 3.08 -3.83 -16.01
N PHE A 395 4.12 -2.98 -16.21
CA PHE A 395 5.50 -3.37 -16.44
C PHE A 395 5.70 -4.21 -17.71
N ASN A 396 4.88 -3.98 -18.74
CA ASN A 396 5.17 -4.45 -20.07
C ASN A 396 6.17 -3.50 -20.72
N GLU A 397 7.10 -4.06 -21.47
CA GLU A 397 8.10 -3.30 -22.18
C GLU A 397 7.62 -2.82 -23.54
N THR A 398 7.99 -1.62 -23.89
CA THR A 398 7.97 -1.12 -25.27
C THR A 398 9.41 -0.72 -25.61
N ILE A 399 10.01 -1.47 -26.52
CA ILE A 399 11.39 -1.24 -26.93
C ILE A 399 11.41 -0.80 -28.40
N ARG A 400 12.03 0.36 -28.66
CA ARG A 400 12.14 0.92 -30.02
C ARG A 400 13.60 1.21 -30.34
N SER A 401 14.01 0.81 -31.50
CA SER A 401 15.33 1.14 -32.08
C SER A 401 15.16 2.11 -33.25
N ARG A 402 16.25 2.77 -33.66
CA ARG A 402 16.25 3.75 -34.76
C ARG A 402 15.68 3.25 -36.10
N HIS A 403 15.58 1.93 -36.28
CA HIS A 403 15.21 1.32 -37.57
C HIS A 403 14.07 0.30 -37.47
N ARG A 404 13.45 0.10 -36.31
CA ARG A 404 12.38 -0.88 -36.09
C ARG A 404 11.36 -0.36 -35.11
N ASP A 405 10.10 -0.59 -35.40
CA ASP A 405 9.01 0.06 -34.68
C ASP A 405 8.69 -0.55 -33.31
N GLU A 406 8.80 -1.86 -33.13
CA GLU A 406 8.57 -2.49 -31.83
C GLU A 406 9.34 -3.83 -31.69
N PHE A 407 9.96 -4.02 -30.54
CA PHE A 407 10.63 -5.24 -30.12
C PHE A 407 10.12 -5.70 -28.76
N THR A 408 10.23 -6.99 -28.53
CA THR A 408 10.14 -7.57 -27.19
C THR A 408 11.54 -7.92 -26.69
N TYR A 409 11.70 -8.04 -25.39
CA TYR A 409 12.96 -8.45 -24.75
C TYR A 409 13.53 -9.75 -25.37
N ASP A 410 12.67 -10.70 -25.75
CA ASP A 410 13.10 -11.98 -26.33
C ASP A 410 13.73 -11.84 -27.72
N SER A 411 13.52 -10.72 -28.40
CA SER A 411 14.05 -10.46 -29.74
C SER A 411 15.52 -10.08 -29.78
N PHE A 412 16.13 -9.83 -28.61
CA PHE A 412 17.52 -9.39 -28.48
C PHE A 412 18.49 -10.57 -28.31
N SER A 413 19.73 -10.34 -28.75
CA SER A 413 20.84 -11.24 -28.47
C SER A 413 21.13 -11.32 -26.96
N GLU A 414 21.81 -12.37 -26.52
CA GLU A 414 22.13 -12.55 -25.09
C GLU A 414 22.97 -11.39 -24.53
N GLY A 415 23.89 -10.80 -25.31
CA GLY A 415 24.65 -9.65 -24.87
C GLY A 415 23.81 -8.38 -24.71
N GLU A 416 22.84 -8.15 -25.59
CA GLU A 416 21.89 -7.04 -25.49
C GLU A 416 20.93 -7.25 -24.31
N LYS A 417 20.41 -8.47 -24.12
CA LYS A 417 19.59 -8.84 -22.95
C LYS A 417 20.35 -8.57 -21.64
N GLN A 418 21.62 -8.92 -21.60
CA GLN A 418 22.44 -8.68 -20.41
C GLN A 418 22.62 -7.20 -20.12
N ARG A 419 22.78 -6.35 -21.15
CA ARG A 419 22.81 -4.89 -20.96
C ARG A 419 21.49 -4.36 -20.44
N ILE A 420 20.36 -4.88 -20.92
CA ILE A 420 19.03 -4.53 -20.39
C ILE A 420 18.90 -4.97 -18.92
N ASP A 421 19.29 -6.20 -18.58
CA ASP A 421 19.22 -6.74 -17.22
C ASP A 421 20.08 -5.94 -16.24
N LEU A 422 21.29 -5.54 -16.66
CA LEU A 422 22.14 -4.67 -15.88
C LEU A 422 21.51 -3.27 -15.68
N ALA A 423 20.97 -2.68 -16.73
CA ALA A 423 20.32 -1.38 -16.63
C ALA A 423 19.13 -1.42 -15.69
N LEU A 424 18.34 -2.50 -15.72
CA LEU A 424 17.23 -2.74 -14.79
C LEU A 424 17.74 -2.94 -13.36
N LEU A 425 18.75 -3.77 -13.14
CA LEU A 425 19.34 -3.98 -11.82
C LEU A 425 19.77 -2.64 -11.18
N PHE A 426 20.54 -1.84 -11.91
CA PHE A 426 21.02 -0.55 -11.38
C PHE A 426 19.86 0.45 -11.19
N THR A 427 18.85 0.40 -12.07
CA THR A 427 17.63 1.19 -11.89
C THR A 427 16.92 0.82 -10.61
N TRP A 428 16.71 -0.48 -10.36
CA TRP A 428 16.03 -0.96 -9.15
C TRP A 428 16.82 -0.64 -7.89
N ARG A 429 18.13 -0.75 -7.92
CA ARG A 429 18.99 -0.31 -6.81
C ARG A 429 18.85 1.18 -6.55
N GLN A 430 18.84 1.99 -7.58
CA GLN A 430 18.70 3.44 -7.44
C GLN A 430 17.33 3.82 -6.89
N ILE A 431 16.28 3.20 -7.37
CA ILE A 431 14.91 3.38 -6.83
C ILE A 431 14.85 2.95 -5.36
N ALA A 432 15.40 1.79 -5.00
CA ALA A 432 15.46 1.33 -3.62
C ALA A 432 16.23 2.33 -2.71
N LYS A 433 17.34 2.86 -3.19
CA LYS A 433 18.12 3.88 -2.48
C LYS A 433 17.35 5.19 -2.31
N MET A 434 16.64 5.65 -3.34
CA MET A 434 15.81 6.86 -3.29
C MET A 434 14.67 6.72 -2.27
N LYS A 435 14.12 5.54 -2.12
CA LYS A 435 13.05 5.23 -1.15
C LYS A 435 13.58 5.00 0.27
N ASN A 436 14.84 4.69 0.42
CA ASN A 436 15.47 4.29 1.70
C ASN A 436 14.75 3.11 2.39
N SER A 437 14.07 2.28 1.60
CA SER A 437 13.24 1.21 2.14
C SER A 437 13.98 -0.12 2.21
N VAL A 438 14.82 -0.41 1.22
CA VAL A 438 15.51 -1.70 1.03
C VAL A 438 16.90 -1.54 0.41
N ALA A 439 17.52 -0.37 0.61
CA ALA A 439 18.87 -0.13 0.12
C ALA A 439 19.86 -1.03 0.87
N THR A 440 20.40 -2.02 0.17
CA THR A 440 21.49 -2.85 0.68
C THR A 440 22.83 -2.29 0.21
N ASN A 441 23.82 -2.38 1.05
CA ASN A 441 25.21 -2.07 0.68
C ASN A 441 25.95 -3.26 0.04
N LEU A 442 25.23 -4.27 -0.44
CA LEU A 442 25.76 -5.48 -1.06
C LEU A 442 25.33 -5.53 -2.53
N LEU A 443 26.26 -5.84 -3.41
CA LEU A 443 26.03 -6.20 -4.81
C LEU A 443 26.88 -7.41 -5.16
N MET A 444 26.25 -8.45 -5.69
CA MET A 444 26.93 -9.66 -6.18
C MET A 444 26.66 -9.81 -7.67
N LEU A 445 27.73 -9.91 -8.46
CA LEU A 445 27.69 -10.16 -9.89
C LEU A 445 28.34 -11.54 -10.13
N ASP A 446 27.50 -12.53 -10.38
CA ASP A 446 27.94 -13.91 -10.54
C ASP A 446 28.01 -14.27 -12.03
N GLU A 447 29.21 -14.58 -12.53
CA GLU A 447 29.51 -14.90 -13.93
C GLU A 447 29.03 -13.83 -14.95
N THR A 448 28.68 -12.66 -14.50
CA THR A 448 28.18 -11.57 -15.35
C THR A 448 29.25 -11.08 -16.34
N PHE A 449 30.51 -11.12 -15.95
CA PHE A 449 31.64 -10.78 -16.81
C PHE A 449 32.12 -11.92 -17.70
N ASP A 450 31.64 -13.13 -17.44
CA ASP A 450 32.04 -14.34 -18.17
C ASP A 450 31.15 -14.66 -19.35
N SER A 451 29.94 -14.07 -19.37
CA SER A 451 28.90 -14.41 -20.31
C SER A 451 29.00 -13.59 -21.61
N SER A 452 27.99 -12.89 -21.97
CA SER A 452 27.79 -12.35 -23.32
C SER A 452 28.28 -10.90 -23.50
N LEU A 453 28.91 -10.30 -22.50
CA LEU A 453 29.48 -8.95 -22.61
C LEU A 453 30.80 -9.00 -23.40
N ASP A 454 30.94 -8.08 -24.36
CA ASP A 454 32.19 -7.78 -25.03
C ASP A 454 33.11 -6.90 -24.14
N HIS A 455 34.34 -6.67 -24.58
CA HIS A 455 35.30 -5.87 -23.80
C HIS A 455 34.80 -4.45 -23.47
N GLU A 456 34.09 -3.83 -24.39
CA GLU A 456 33.53 -2.50 -24.22
C GLU A 456 32.38 -2.52 -23.21
N GLY A 457 31.52 -3.54 -23.28
CA GLY A 457 30.46 -3.78 -22.27
C GLY A 457 30.99 -3.98 -20.87
N VAL A 458 32.12 -4.69 -20.74
CA VAL A 458 32.84 -4.87 -19.48
C VAL A 458 33.34 -3.52 -18.94
N ASP A 459 33.99 -2.72 -19.76
CA ASP A 459 34.52 -1.42 -19.34
C ASP A 459 33.40 -0.44 -19.00
N ASN A 460 32.30 -0.47 -19.70
CA ASN A 460 31.12 0.34 -19.43
C ASN A 460 30.43 -0.10 -18.12
N LEU A 461 30.35 -1.40 -17.86
CA LEU A 461 29.87 -1.92 -16.57
C LEU A 461 30.77 -1.46 -15.41
N LEU A 462 32.10 -1.51 -15.56
CA LEU A 462 33.03 -1.02 -14.56
C LEU A 462 32.82 0.47 -14.27
N LYS A 463 32.57 1.29 -15.29
CA LYS A 463 32.23 2.72 -15.11
C LYS A 463 31.01 2.87 -14.19
N ILE A 464 29.97 2.06 -14.40
CA ILE A 464 28.77 2.10 -13.53
C ILE A 464 29.14 1.69 -12.11
N LEU A 465 29.90 0.60 -11.94
CA LEU A 465 30.29 0.10 -10.62
C LEU A 465 31.07 1.16 -9.84
N HIS A 466 31.95 1.89 -10.47
CA HIS A 466 32.67 3.00 -9.84
C HIS A 466 31.76 4.16 -9.41
N THR A 467 30.56 4.29 -9.99
CA THR A 467 29.59 5.32 -9.57
C THR A 467 28.77 4.93 -8.35
N LEU A 468 28.81 3.66 -7.93
CA LEU A 468 28.00 3.19 -6.79
C LEU A 468 28.47 3.71 -5.43
N GLY A 469 29.70 4.25 -5.37
CA GLY A 469 30.31 4.85 -4.19
C GLY A 469 30.90 3.82 -3.21
N ASP A 470 31.72 4.32 -2.29
CA ASP A 470 32.49 3.52 -1.33
C ASP A 470 31.63 2.78 -0.29
N ASP A 471 30.35 3.14 -0.17
CA ASP A 471 29.41 2.48 0.75
C ASP A 471 28.89 1.11 0.24
N THR A 472 29.17 0.74 -1.00
CA THR A 472 28.64 -0.50 -1.60
C THR A 472 29.76 -1.57 -1.69
N ASN A 473 29.55 -2.69 -1.01
CA ASN A 473 30.40 -3.86 -1.16
C ASN A 473 30.02 -4.61 -2.43
N ILE A 474 30.94 -4.67 -3.38
CA ILE A 474 30.73 -5.32 -4.67
C ILE A 474 31.54 -6.60 -4.70
N PHE A 475 30.85 -7.73 -4.87
CA PHE A 475 31.44 -9.04 -5.09
C PHE A 475 31.24 -9.46 -6.55
N ILE A 476 32.34 -9.76 -7.22
CA ILE A 476 32.33 -10.25 -8.59
C ILE A 476 32.87 -11.65 -8.60
N ILE A 477 32.08 -12.58 -9.10
CA ILE A 477 32.46 -13.97 -9.28
C ILE A 477 32.68 -14.19 -10.77
N SER A 478 33.86 -14.64 -11.15
CA SER A 478 34.23 -14.88 -12.54
C SER A 478 35.20 -16.03 -12.69
N HIS A 479 35.05 -16.77 -13.77
CA HIS A 479 36.01 -17.79 -14.20
C HIS A 479 37.11 -17.22 -15.12
N LYS A 480 36.90 -16.01 -15.67
CA LYS A 480 37.82 -15.32 -16.58
C LYS A 480 38.64 -14.27 -15.85
N GLY A 481 39.53 -14.71 -14.96
CA GLY A 481 40.38 -13.83 -14.15
C GLY A 481 41.16 -12.80 -14.94
N GLU A 482 41.57 -13.11 -16.19
CA GLU A 482 42.33 -12.21 -17.07
C GLU A 482 41.60 -10.92 -17.42
N ILE A 483 40.26 -10.96 -17.55
CA ILE A 483 39.43 -9.78 -17.87
C ILE A 483 39.38 -8.81 -16.70
N LEU A 484 39.49 -9.31 -15.48
CA LEU A 484 39.33 -8.55 -14.24
C LEU A 484 40.68 -8.20 -13.59
N ASP A 485 41.80 -8.72 -14.10
CA ASP A 485 43.11 -8.53 -13.51
C ASP A 485 43.53 -7.04 -13.54
N GLY A 486 43.92 -6.53 -12.39
CA GLY A 486 44.27 -5.12 -12.23
C GLY A 486 43.08 -4.14 -12.19
N LYS A 487 41.84 -4.60 -12.31
CA LYS A 487 40.63 -3.76 -12.27
C LYS A 487 40.01 -3.66 -10.88
N PHE A 488 40.40 -4.52 -9.95
CA PHE A 488 39.92 -4.57 -8.56
C PHE A 488 41.08 -4.69 -7.57
N GLU A 489 40.93 -4.07 -6.41
CA GLU A 489 41.98 -4.05 -5.38
C GLU A 489 42.14 -5.41 -4.67
N ASN A 490 41.03 -6.11 -4.46
CA ASN A 490 41.01 -7.37 -3.72
C ASN A 490 40.61 -8.53 -4.63
N LYS A 491 41.39 -9.59 -4.60
CA LYS A 491 41.14 -10.82 -5.34
C LYS A 491 41.21 -12.02 -4.38
N ILE A 492 40.18 -12.81 -4.39
CA ILE A 492 40.14 -14.12 -3.69
C ILE A 492 40.08 -15.20 -4.74
N GLU A 493 41.13 -16.04 -4.78
CA GLU A 493 41.20 -17.14 -5.72
C GLU A 493 40.83 -18.46 -5.03
N PHE A 494 39.84 -19.14 -5.62
CA PHE A 494 39.42 -20.47 -5.17
C PHE A 494 40.02 -21.53 -6.05
N ILE A 495 40.76 -22.47 -5.45
CA ILE A 495 41.31 -23.62 -6.13
C ILE A 495 40.63 -24.92 -5.68
N LYS A 496 40.57 -25.89 -6.57
CA LYS A 496 40.05 -27.23 -6.27
C LYS A 496 41.17 -28.15 -5.89
N ASP A 497 41.17 -28.58 -4.63
CA ASP A 497 42.12 -29.59 -4.13
C ASP A 497 41.36 -30.85 -3.72
N LYS A 498 41.58 -31.97 -4.41
CA LYS A 498 40.95 -33.28 -4.14
C LYS A 498 39.44 -33.23 -3.87
N ASN A 499 38.68 -32.57 -4.73
CA ASN A 499 37.24 -32.35 -4.64
C ASN A 499 36.75 -31.31 -3.61
N PHE A 500 37.64 -30.66 -2.88
CA PHE A 500 37.30 -29.55 -1.99
C PHE A 500 37.77 -28.23 -2.58
N SER A 501 36.95 -27.19 -2.40
CA SER A 501 37.35 -25.82 -2.73
C SER A 501 38.14 -25.25 -1.54
N LYS A 502 39.28 -24.62 -1.84
CA LYS A 502 40.12 -23.91 -0.87
C LYS A 502 40.40 -22.51 -1.39
N ILE A 503 40.60 -21.59 -0.50
CA ILE A 503 41.20 -20.28 -0.82
C ILE A 503 42.69 -20.49 -0.99
N LYS A 504 43.23 -19.93 -2.08
CA LYS A 504 44.68 -19.98 -2.39
C LYS A 504 45.46 -19.09 -1.46
#